data_5d53700547994a4f10a77b3652c6bfa6
#
_entry.id   5d53700547994a4f10a77b3652c6bfa6
#
_cell.length_a   1.000
_cell.length_b   1.000
_cell.length_c   1.000
_cell.angle_alpha   90.00
_cell.angle_beta   90.00
_cell.angle_gamma   90.00
#
_symmetry.space_group_name_H-M   'P 1'
#
loop_
_entity.id
_entity.type
_entity.pdbx_description
1 polymer ?
#
loop_
_entity_poly.entity_id
_entity_poly.type
_entity_poly.pdbx_seq_one_letter_code
_entity_poly.pdbx_strand_id
1 'polypeptide(L)'
;MPQKTTGLQYLHTVGSKIVDVEGNEVRLTGLNWFGMETDTLAPHGLWQRPYGAMLDQIVEAGYNCLRLPYSNDLFDPKRQPNGIDFNQNPSLKGLSGLQILDTIIVEAGKRNLKIILDQHRPDSHAQSPLWYTDHLSVEKWVAQWVTLARRYVGNDAVIG
;
A
#
# COMPACT_ATOMS: atom_id res chain seq x y z
N MET A 1 -7.70 4.82 28.99
CA MET A 1 -7.25 4.13 27.77
C MET A 1 -8.48 3.87 26.93
N PRO A 2 -8.57 4.28 25.66
CA PRO A 2 -9.72 3.95 24.84
C PRO A 2 -9.78 2.43 24.66
N GLN A 3 -10.97 1.85 24.85
CA GLN A 3 -11.22 0.44 24.58
C GLN A 3 -10.92 0.18 23.10
N LYS A 4 -10.10 -0.85 22.82
CA LYS A 4 -9.94 -1.37 21.46
C LYS A 4 -11.29 -1.91 21.01
N THR A 5 -11.94 -1.25 20.08
CA THR A 5 -13.11 -1.78 19.38
C THR A 5 -12.71 -3.09 18.70
N THR A 6 -13.47 -4.15 18.97
CA THR A 6 -13.17 -5.53 18.49
C THR A 6 -13.63 -5.80 17.06
N GLY A 7 -14.12 -4.78 16.33
CA GLY A 7 -14.60 -4.86 14.95
C GLY A 7 -13.70 -4.15 13.95
N LEU A 8 -13.95 -4.40 12.66
CA LEU A 8 -13.29 -3.69 11.57
C LEU A 8 -13.63 -2.20 11.62
N GLN A 9 -12.62 -1.34 11.40
CA GLN A 9 -12.71 0.12 11.52
C GLN A 9 -12.71 0.78 10.13
N TYR A 10 -13.65 0.37 9.27
CA TYR A 10 -13.80 0.98 7.95
C TYR A 10 -14.27 2.43 8.06
N LEU A 11 -13.71 3.26 7.19
CA LEU A 11 -14.15 4.64 7.03
C LEU A 11 -15.32 4.70 6.02
N HIS A 12 -16.19 5.66 6.19
CA HIS A 12 -17.27 5.96 5.23
C HIS A 12 -17.53 7.47 5.16
N THR A 13 -18.34 7.90 4.19
CA THR A 13 -18.65 9.32 4.01
C THR A 13 -20.04 9.63 4.55
N VAL A 14 -20.14 10.77 5.26
CA VAL A 14 -21.41 11.38 5.68
C VAL A 14 -21.40 12.84 5.23
N GLY A 15 -22.15 13.14 4.18
CA GLY A 15 -22.09 14.46 3.53
C GLY A 15 -20.69 14.73 2.97
N SER A 16 -20.05 15.79 3.44
CA SER A 16 -18.69 16.20 3.06
C SER A 16 -17.59 15.68 3.99
N LYS A 17 -17.93 14.80 4.94
CA LYS A 17 -17.01 14.31 5.96
C LYS A 17 -16.65 12.84 5.72
N ILE A 18 -15.43 12.48 6.07
CA ILE A 18 -15.01 11.08 6.27
C ILE A 18 -15.18 10.79 7.75
N VAL A 19 -15.84 9.70 8.08
CA VAL A 19 -16.11 9.31 9.46
C VAL A 19 -15.74 7.85 9.70
N ASP A 20 -15.45 7.53 10.98
CA ASP A 20 -15.26 6.17 11.45
C ASP A 20 -16.59 5.46 11.72
N VAL A 21 -16.53 4.20 12.16
CA VAL A 21 -17.71 3.39 12.49
C VAL A 21 -18.53 3.94 13.67
N GLU A 22 -17.95 4.83 14.47
CA GLU A 22 -18.62 5.50 15.62
C GLU A 22 -19.22 6.85 15.22
N GLY A 23 -19.00 7.30 13.97
CA GLY A 23 -19.47 8.57 13.45
C GLY A 23 -18.56 9.75 13.74
N ASN A 24 -17.37 9.52 14.28
CA ASN A 24 -16.39 10.59 14.52
C ASN A 24 -15.73 11.00 13.21
N GLU A 25 -15.54 12.29 13.00
CA GLU A 25 -14.85 12.81 11.84
C GLU A 25 -13.36 12.43 11.85
N VAL A 26 -12.91 11.86 10.74
CA VAL A 26 -11.52 11.44 10.53
C VAL A 26 -10.87 12.36 9.51
N ARG A 27 -9.81 13.06 9.93
CA ARG A 27 -8.94 13.80 9.01
C ARG A 27 -7.78 12.93 8.60
N LEU A 28 -7.68 12.63 7.31
CA LEU A 28 -6.54 11.92 6.74
C LEU A 28 -5.40 12.90 6.47
N THR A 29 -4.26 12.64 7.09
CA THR A 29 -3.00 13.34 6.85
C THR A 29 -2.01 12.30 6.35
N GLY A 30 -1.70 12.34 5.04
CA GLY A 30 -0.98 11.27 4.39
C GLY A 30 0.28 11.72 3.66
N LEU A 31 1.13 10.75 3.34
CA LEU A 31 2.26 10.90 2.45
C LEU A 31 2.32 9.76 1.44
N ASN A 32 3.06 9.96 0.36
CA ASN A 32 3.34 8.91 -0.62
C ASN A 32 4.63 8.19 -0.23
N TRP A 33 4.58 6.85 -0.19
CA TRP A 33 5.79 6.04 -0.10
C TRP A 33 5.98 5.31 -1.41
N PHE A 34 6.73 5.93 -2.31
CA PHE A 34 6.95 5.46 -3.67
C PHE A 34 7.99 4.33 -3.73
N GLY A 35 8.04 3.66 -4.88
CA GLY A 35 9.01 2.61 -5.19
C GLY A 35 8.38 1.37 -5.83
N MET A 36 7.19 0.97 -5.41
CA MET A 36 6.53 -0.23 -5.95
C MET A 36 6.02 -0.05 -7.38
N GLU A 37 5.93 1.17 -7.86
CA GLU A 37 5.63 1.52 -9.25
C GLU A 37 6.86 1.50 -10.15
N THR A 38 8.05 1.36 -9.57
CA THR A 38 9.34 1.34 -10.28
C THR A 38 9.87 -0.07 -10.44
N ASP A 39 11.02 -0.22 -11.08
CA ASP A 39 11.71 -1.51 -11.24
C ASP A 39 12.11 -2.17 -9.94
N THR A 40 12.13 -1.43 -8.84
CA THR A 40 12.43 -2.00 -7.52
C THR A 40 11.30 -2.90 -7.01
N LEU A 41 10.04 -2.67 -7.42
CA LEU A 41 8.85 -3.40 -6.96
C LEU A 41 8.76 -3.51 -5.42
N ALA A 42 9.32 -2.54 -4.73
CA ALA A 42 9.37 -2.42 -3.28
C ALA A 42 9.43 -0.95 -2.89
N PRO A 43 8.94 -0.54 -1.71
CA PRO A 43 9.10 0.83 -1.24
C PRO A 43 10.56 1.26 -1.22
N HIS A 44 10.85 2.48 -1.66
CA HIS A 44 12.21 3.01 -1.64
C HIS A 44 12.69 3.29 -0.21
N GLY A 45 14.03 3.26 -0.04
CA GLY A 45 14.71 3.46 1.25
C GLY A 45 15.03 2.16 1.99
N LEU A 46 14.52 1.01 1.53
CA LEU A 46 14.76 -0.30 2.18
C LEU A 46 16.21 -0.79 2.03
N TRP A 47 16.99 -0.16 1.15
CA TRP A 47 18.45 -0.37 1.07
C TRP A 47 19.22 0.28 2.22
N GLN A 48 18.59 1.23 2.94
CA GLN A 48 19.22 2.03 4.00
C GLN A 48 18.61 1.77 5.37
N ARG A 49 17.33 1.41 5.45
CA ARG A 49 16.61 1.31 6.73
C ARG A 49 15.61 0.15 6.75
N PRO A 50 15.34 -0.41 7.96
CA PRO A 50 14.22 -1.35 8.13
C PRO A 50 12.87 -0.66 7.83
N TYR A 51 11.98 -1.36 7.12
CA TYR A 51 10.64 -0.84 6.83
C TYR A 51 9.85 -0.48 8.10
N GLY A 52 10.02 -1.25 9.18
CA GLY A 52 9.37 -0.96 10.46
C GLY A 52 9.77 0.40 11.01
N ALA A 53 11.07 0.72 11.01
CA ALA A 53 11.57 2.01 11.47
C ALA A 53 11.10 3.19 10.58
N MET A 54 10.90 2.95 9.29
CA MET A 54 10.33 3.97 8.39
C MET A 54 8.84 4.21 8.71
N LEU A 55 8.06 3.15 8.96
CA LEU A 55 6.66 3.27 9.38
C LEU A 55 6.54 3.97 10.75
N ASP A 56 7.41 3.66 11.69
CA ASP A 56 7.46 4.31 13.00
C ASP A 56 7.72 5.81 12.85
N GLN A 57 8.68 6.21 12.02
CA GLN A 57 8.98 7.62 11.74
C GLN A 57 7.79 8.35 11.10
N ILE A 58 7.04 7.69 10.21
CA ILE A 58 5.84 8.25 9.57
C ILE A 58 4.79 8.57 10.63
N VAL A 59 4.56 7.66 11.57
CA VAL A 59 3.62 7.87 12.68
C VAL A 59 4.11 8.96 13.63
N GLU A 60 5.39 8.96 13.98
CA GLU A 60 6.02 9.99 14.84
C GLU A 60 5.91 11.40 14.23
N ALA A 61 5.96 11.48 12.89
CA ALA A 61 5.76 12.74 12.15
C ALA A 61 4.28 13.20 12.09
N GLY A 62 3.34 12.42 12.68
CA GLY A 62 1.93 12.77 12.77
C GLY A 62 1.09 12.37 11.56
N TYR A 63 1.60 11.55 10.64
CA TYR A 63 0.83 11.02 9.52
C TYR A 63 -0.01 9.81 9.97
N ASN A 64 -1.21 9.68 9.39
CA ASN A 64 -2.12 8.57 9.65
C ASN A 64 -2.57 7.83 8.37
N CYS A 65 -2.01 8.20 7.23
CA CYS A 65 -2.35 7.60 5.94
C CYS A 65 -1.12 7.50 5.02
N LEU A 66 -1.02 6.39 4.29
CA LEU A 66 -0.03 6.18 3.24
C LEU A 66 -0.73 5.95 1.90
N ARG A 67 -0.29 6.67 0.86
CA ARG A 67 -0.55 6.29 -0.52
C ARG A 67 0.62 5.44 -1.01
N LEU A 68 0.31 4.23 -1.45
CA LEU A 68 1.28 3.28 -2.00
C LEU A 68 1.07 3.18 -3.52
N PRO A 69 1.87 3.91 -4.30
CA PRO A 69 1.83 3.78 -5.75
C PRO A 69 2.46 2.45 -6.17
N TYR A 70 1.87 1.79 -7.18
CA TYR A 70 2.41 0.57 -7.77
C TYR A 70 2.24 0.58 -9.30
N SER A 71 3.02 -0.24 -9.99
CA SER A 71 2.80 -0.59 -11.39
C SER A 71 2.19 -1.99 -11.51
N ASN A 72 1.56 -2.29 -12.64
CA ASN A 72 0.97 -3.61 -12.86
C ASN A 72 2.04 -4.72 -12.98
N ASP A 73 3.30 -4.37 -13.13
CA ASP A 73 4.43 -5.30 -13.04
C ASP A 73 4.55 -5.97 -11.66
N LEU A 74 3.96 -5.35 -10.62
CA LEU A 74 3.88 -5.94 -9.29
C LEU A 74 3.18 -7.32 -9.28
N PHE A 75 2.33 -7.59 -10.26
CA PHE A 75 1.60 -8.86 -10.42
C PHE A 75 2.37 -9.91 -11.22
N ASP A 76 3.53 -9.58 -11.80
CA ASP A 76 4.32 -10.54 -12.56
C ASP A 76 5.17 -11.41 -11.62
N PRO A 77 4.88 -12.73 -11.50
CA PRO A 77 5.61 -13.61 -10.60
C PRO A 77 7.07 -13.87 -11.03
N LYS A 78 7.45 -13.50 -12.26
CA LYS A 78 8.81 -13.63 -12.77
C LYS A 78 9.70 -12.47 -12.35
N ARG A 79 9.11 -11.34 -11.98
CA ARG A 79 9.85 -10.16 -11.53
C ARG A 79 10.15 -10.25 -10.04
N GLN A 80 11.39 -9.97 -9.70
CA GLN A 80 11.84 -10.00 -8.30
C GLN A 80 12.08 -8.59 -7.79
N PRO A 81 11.57 -8.28 -6.59
CA PRO A 81 11.91 -7.02 -5.92
C PRO A 81 13.40 -6.87 -5.71
N ASN A 82 13.88 -5.64 -5.78
CA ASN A 82 15.28 -5.30 -5.56
C ASN A 82 15.40 -4.01 -4.72
N GLY A 83 16.63 -3.52 -4.51
CA GLY A 83 16.84 -2.32 -3.71
C GLY A 83 16.52 -2.52 -2.22
N ILE A 84 16.67 -3.73 -1.70
CA ILE A 84 16.39 -4.08 -0.30
C ILE A 84 17.67 -4.62 0.36
N ASP A 85 18.07 -4.03 1.49
CA ASP A 85 19.06 -4.63 2.36
C ASP A 85 18.40 -5.70 3.24
N PHE A 86 18.60 -6.96 2.91
CA PHE A 86 18.01 -8.08 3.64
C PHE A 86 18.67 -8.33 5.01
N ASN A 87 19.81 -7.69 5.34
CA ASN A 87 20.32 -7.71 6.70
C ASN A 87 19.45 -6.86 7.62
N GLN A 88 18.93 -5.75 7.11
CA GLN A 88 18.01 -4.87 7.83
C GLN A 88 16.54 -5.28 7.68
N ASN A 89 16.18 -5.96 6.60
CA ASN A 89 14.82 -6.39 6.27
C ASN A 89 14.75 -7.90 6.00
N PRO A 90 15.17 -8.76 6.95
CA PRO A 90 15.30 -10.20 6.71
C PRO A 90 13.97 -10.88 6.39
N SER A 91 12.86 -10.36 6.90
CA SER A 91 11.51 -10.89 6.64
C SER A 91 11.02 -10.67 5.20
N LEU A 92 11.66 -9.78 4.44
CA LEU A 92 11.30 -9.53 3.04
C LEU A 92 12.07 -10.42 2.05
N LYS A 93 13.05 -11.18 2.53
CA LYS A 93 13.89 -12.00 1.66
C LYS A 93 13.08 -13.10 0.97
N GLY A 94 13.16 -13.14 -0.37
CA GLY A 94 12.45 -14.13 -1.20
C GLY A 94 10.98 -13.86 -1.42
N LEU A 95 10.44 -12.74 -0.94
CA LEU A 95 9.07 -12.33 -1.20
C LEU A 95 8.92 -11.69 -2.59
N SER A 96 7.77 -11.92 -3.23
CA SER A 96 7.36 -11.17 -4.42
C SER A 96 6.94 -9.74 -4.06
N GLY A 97 6.82 -8.86 -5.06
CA GLY A 97 6.34 -7.49 -4.85
C GLY A 97 4.97 -7.42 -4.15
N LEU A 98 4.02 -8.29 -4.53
CA LEU A 98 2.71 -8.38 -3.85
C LEU A 98 2.84 -8.84 -2.39
N GLN A 99 3.74 -9.75 -2.08
CA GLN A 99 3.95 -10.20 -0.71
C GLN A 99 4.64 -9.13 0.15
N ILE A 100 5.51 -8.32 -0.46
CA ILE A 100 6.07 -7.13 0.20
C ILE A 100 4.97 -6.12 0.47
N LEU A 101 4.08 -5.86 -0.50
CA LEU A 101 2.92 -4.99 -0.30
C LEU A 101 2.06 -5.47 0.87
N ASP A 102 1.78 -6.78 0.95
CA ASP A 102 1.04 -7.37 2.08
C ASP A 102 1.73 -7.07 3.42
N THR A 103 3.04 -7.28 3.47
CA THR A 103 3.83 -7.04 4.68
C THR A 103 3.74 -5.58 5.12
N ILE A 104 3.91 -4.65 4.18
CA ILE A 104 3.81 -3.21 4.47
C ILE A 104 2.41 -2.84 4.96
N ILE A 105 1.35 -3.35 4.31
CA ILE A 105 -0.04 -3.08 4.72
C ILE A 105 -0.33 -3.60 6.12
N VAL A 106 0.08 -4.83 6.43
CA VAL A 106 -0.11 -5.43 7.76
C VAL A 106 0.62 -4.63 8.83
N GLU A 107 1.87 -4.25 8.57
CA GLU A 107 2.69 -3.50 9.53
C GLU A 107 2.23 -2.05 9.69
N ALA A 108 1.72 -1.43 8.62
CA ALA A 108 1.09 -0.12 8.68
C ALA A 108 -0.21 -0.17 9.51
N GLY A 109 -1.06 -1.19 9.29
CA GLY A 109 -2.30 -1.38 10.05
C GLY A 109 -2.05 -1.56 11.56
N LYS A 110 -0.98 -2.28 11.96
CA LYS A 110 -0.57 -2.39 13.38
C LYS A 110 -0.26 -1.05 14.03
N ARG A 111 0.10 -0.04 13.22
CA ARG A 111 0.42 1.33 13.63
C ARG A 111 -0.75 2.31 13.42
N ASN A 112 -1.94 1.79 13.11
CA ASN A 112 -3.14 2.57 12.79
C ASN A 112 -2.99 3.47 11.54
N LEU A 113 -2.05 3.18 10.65
CA LEU A 113 -1.96 3.84 9.36
C LEU A 113 -3.02 3.28 8.41
N LYS A 114 -3.73 4.17 7.73
CA LYS A 114 -4.63 3.83 6.63
C LYS A 114 -3.86 3.82 5.32
N ILE A 115 -4.31 2.99 4.37
CA ILE A 115 -3.62 2.76 3.10
C ILE A 115 -4.55 3.12 1.94
N ILE A 116 -4.01 3.88 1.00
CA ILE A 116 -4.60 4.10 -0.32
C ILE A 116 -3.68 3.42 -1.34
N LEU A 117 -4.24 2.48 -2.10
CA LEU A 117 -3.54 1.83 -3.20
C LEU A 117 -3.72 2.64 -4.47
N ASP A 118 -2.62 2.89 -5.17
CA ASP A 118 -2.64 3.67 -6.40
C ASP A 118 -1.95 2.93 -7.53
N GLN A 119 -2.73 2.50 -8.53
CA GLN A 119 -2.15 2.04 -9.78
C GLN A 119 -1.62 3.26 -10.53
N HIS A 120 -0.34 3.53 -10.31
CA HIS A 120 0.31 4.76 -10.74
C HIS A 120 0.68 4.74 -12.22
N ARG A 121 1.02 3.56 -12.74
CA ARG A 121 1.36 3.36 -14.16
C ARG A 121 1.21 1.88 -14.55
N PRO A 122 1.01 1.61 -15.86
CA PRO A 122 0.81 0.26 -16.37
C PRO A 122 2.05 -0.64 -16.23
N ASP A 123 3.25 -0.08 -16.32
CA ASP A 123 4.52 -0.80 -16.19
C ASP A 123 5.54 0.02 -15.38
N SER A 124 6.62 -0.62 -14.98
CA SER A 124 7.65 0.00 -14.12
C SER A 124 8.63 0.91 -14.87
N HIS A 125 8.62 0.92 -16.21
CA HIS A 125 9.65 1.60 -17.01
C HIS A 125 9.25 3.01 -17.43
N ALA A 126 7.95 3.22 -17.73
CA ALA A 126 7.49 4.47 -18.31
C ALA A 126 6.17 4.97 -17.71
N GLN A 127 6.02 6.29 -17.69
CA GLN A 127 4.72 6.91 -17.43
C GLN A 127 3.81 6.71 -18.64
N SER A 128 2.52 6.51 -18.37
CA SER A 128 1.48 6.49 -19.39
C SER A 128 0.31 7.39 -18.97
N PRO A 129 -0.28 8.15 -19.87
CA PRO A 129 -1.50 8.89 -19.59
C PRO A 129 -2.73 7.96 -19.48
N LEU A 130 -2.59 6.69 -19.85
CA LEU A 130 -3.66 5.70 -19.85
C LEU A 130 -3.33 4.59 -18.86
N TRP A 131 -4.38 3.99 -18.28
CA TRP A 131 -4.29 2.84 -17.38
C TRP A 131 -4.04 1.52 -18.09
N TYR A 132 -4.07 1.49 -19.42
CA TYR A 132 -3.84 0.34 -20.29
C TYR A 132 -2.75 0.64 -21.32
N THR A 133 -2.17 -0.40 -21.87
CA THR A 133 -1.16 -0.35 -22.95
C THR A 133 -1.34 -1.59 -23.86
N ASP A 134 -0.50 -1.72 -24.87
CA ASP A 134 -0.47 -2.94 -25.71
C ASP A 134 -0.13 -4.21 -24.90
N HIS A 135 0.47 -4.06 -23.71
CA HIS A 135 0.87 -5.17 -22.82
C HIS A 135 -0.06 -5.35 -21.63
N LEU A 136 -0.87 -4.34 -21.31
CA LEU A 136 -1.86 -4.35 -20.23
C LEU A 136 -3.23 -3.98 -20.80
N SER A 137 -4.06 -4.97 -21.09
CA SER A 137 -5.43 -4.72 -21.54
C SER A 137 -6.31 -4.21 -20.40
N VAL A 138 -7.44 -3.58 -20.75
CA VAL A 138 -8.43 -3.09 -19.78
C VAL A 138 -8.96 -4.25 -18.91
N GLU A 139 -9.22 -5.41 -19.51
CA GLU A 139 -9.70 -6.61 -18.80
C GLU A 139 -8.67 -7.09 -17.78
N LYS A 140 -7.39 -7.11 -18.14
CA LYS A 140 -6.30 -7.48 -17.22
C LYS A 140 -6.18 -6.48 -16.08
N TRP A 141 -6.29 -5.19 -16.38
CA TRP A 141 -6.31 -4.12 -15.38
C TRP A 141 -7.46 -4.31 -14.39
N VAL A 142 -8.69 -4.53 -14.88
CA VAL A 142 -9.86 -4.81 -14.04
C VAL A 142 -9.63 -6.06 -13.17
N ALA A 143 -9.12 -7.16 -13.77
CA ALA A 143 -8.85 -8.40 -13.05
C ALA A 143 -7.83 -8.22 -11.91
N GLN A 144 -6.83 -7.37 -12.10
CA GLN A 144 -5.82 -7.06 -11.08
C GLN A 144 -6.43 -6.24 -9.94
N TRP A 145 -7.29 -5.24 -10.23
CA TRP A 145 -8.04 -4.53 -9.20
C TRP A 145 -8.98 -5.44 -8.41
N VAL A 146 -9.68 -6.35 -9.09
CA VAL A 146 -10.51 -7.36 -8.41
C VAL A 146 -9.65 -8.26 -7.52
N THR A 147 -8.44 -8.58 -7.95
CA THR A 147 -7.49 -9.38 -7.14
C THR A 147 -7.09 -8.63 -5.87
N LEU A 148 -6.75 -7.34 -5.96
CA LEU A 148 -6.42 -6.54 -4.78
C LEU A 148 -7.62 -6.38 -3.85
N ALA A 149 -8.80 -6.08 -4.40
CA ALA A 149 -10.01 -5.94 -3.61
C ALA A 149 -10.33 -7.21 -2.81
N ARG A 150 -10.21 -8.39 -3.45
CA ARG A 150 -10.41 -9.68 -2.77
C ARG A 150 -9.31 -9.99 -1.74
N ARG A 151 -8.06 -9.60 -2.05
CA ARG A 151 -6.91 -9.85 -1.18
C ARG A 151 -7.03 -9.13 0.16
N TYR A 152 -7.60 -7.93 0.14
CA TYR A 152 -7.70 -7.08 1.32
C TYR A 152 -9.11 -7.01 1.92
N VAL A 153 -10.04 -7.89 1.52
CA VAL A 153 -11.32 -8.06 2.22
C VAL A 153 -11.06 -8.35 3.71
N GLY A 154 -11.71 -7.60 4.58
CA GLY A 154 -11.54 -7.73 6.03
C GLY A 154 -10.30 -7.01 6.58
N ASN A 155 -9.57 -6.26 5.77
CA ASN A 155 -8.45 -5.43 6.22
C ASN A 155 -8.86 -3.94 6.17
N ASP A 156 -9.22 -3.38 7.31
CA ASP A 156 -9.68 -1.98 7.45
C ASP A 156 -8.55 -0.95 7.42
N ALA A 157 -7.30 -1.39 7.31
CA ALA A 157 -6.20 -0.50 7.00
C ALA A 157 -6.29 0.00 5.55
N VAL A 158 -6.77 -0.83 4.61
CA VAL A 158 -6.94 -0.44 3.20
C VAL A 158 -8.29 0.25 3.03
N ILE A 159 -8.25 1.55 2.74
CA ILE A 159 -9.43 2.42 2.65
C ILE A 159 -9.76 2.89 1.24
N GLY A 160 -8.87 2.66 0.28
CA GLY A 160 -9.04 3.05 -1.11
C GLY A 160 -7.96 2.52 -2.02
#